data_74d83009b8489e598b5a591a0b01d2b7
#
_entry.id   74d83009b8489e598b5a591a0b01d2b7
#
_cell.length_a   1.000
_cell.length_b   1.000
_cell.length_c   1.000
_cell.angle_alpha   90.00
_cell.angle_beta   90.00
_cell.angle_gamma   90.00
#
_symmetry.space_group_name_H-M   'P 1'
#
loop_
_entity.id
_entity.type
_entity.pdbx_description
1 polymer ?
#
loop_
_entity_poly.entity_id
_entity_poly.type
_entity_poly.pdbx_seq_one_letter_code
_entity_poly.pdbx_strand_id
1 'polypeptide(L)'
;MDQPNEINSSPDSELFPPSDVLNRLAVSESGFVFDPASGHNFTVNETGLVLLRLLLKEQRLDQILGILRKEFDADPRDIERDVIEFISALRENVGA
;
A
#
# COMPACT_ATOMS: atom_id res chain seq x y z
N MET A 1 -29.92 0.24 4.02
CA MET A 1 -29.40 0.29 4.25
C MET A 1 -28.38 -0.39 4.11
N ASP A 2 -27.87 -0.84 3.79
CA ASP A 2 -26.97 -1.57 3.66
C ASP A 2 -25.95 -1.26 2.71
N GLN A 3 -26.06 -0.51 1.70
CA GLN A 3 -25.11 -0.18 0.72
C GLN A 3 -23.84 0.38 1.28
N PRO A 4 -23.88 1.28 2.24
CA PRO A 4 -22.64 1.78 2.81
C PRO A 4 -21.82 0.67 3.43
N ASN A 5 -22.50 -0.29 4.02
CA ASN A 5 -21.78 -1.38 4.63
C ASN A 5 -21.10 -2.23 3.60
N GLU A 6 -21.72 -2.42 2.48
CA GLU A 6 -21.11 -3.21 1.44
C GLU A 6 -19.87 -2.55 0.90
N ILE A 7 -19.91 -1.24 0.76
CA ILE A 7 -18.73 -0.52 0.31
C ILE A 7 -17.62 -0.63 1.31
N ASN A 8 -17.99 -0.51 2.59
CA ASN A 8 -16.99 -0.55 3.64
C ASN A 8 -16.39 -1.93 3.84
N SER A 9 -17.06 -2.96 3.38
CA SER A 9 -16.52 -4.30 3.53
C SER A 9 -15.62 -4.68 2.37
N SER A 10 -15.25 -3.74 1.52
CA SER A 10 -14.28 -3.99 0.47
C SER A 10 -12.98 -4.52 1.07
N PRO A 11 -12.36 -5.53 0.48
CA PRO A 11 -11.07 -6.01 0.98
C PRO A 11 -10.05 -4.91 1.08
N ASP A 12 -10.10 -3.93 0.17
CA ASP A 12 -9.15 -2.83 0.19
C ASP A 12 -9.26 -2.02 1.46
N SER A 13 -10.49 -1.76 1.91
CA SER A 13 -10.66 -0.92 3.09
C SER A 13 -10.17 -1.58 4.36
N GLU A 14 -10.13 -2.91 4.39
CA GLU A 14 -9.61 -3.62 5.55
C GLU A 14 -8.11 -3.83 5.46
N LEU A 15 -7.59 -3.96 4.26
CA LEU A 15 -6.20 -4.28 4.05
C LEU A 15 -5.32 -3.07 4.06
N PHE A 16 -5.75 -1.99 3.44
CA PHE A 16 -4.94 -0.79 3.28
C PHE A 16 -4.93 0.06 4.54
N PRO A 17 -3.82 0.77 4.80
CA PRO A 17 -3.84 1.80 5.84
C PRO A 17 -4.84 2.89 5.45
N PRO A 18 -5.38 3.63 6.42
CA PRO A 18 -6.29 4.73 6.10
C PRO A 18 -5.64 5.77 5.21
N SER A 19 -6.44 6.42 4.37
CA SER A 19 -5.93 7.41 3.42
C SER A 19 -5.19 8.54 4.09
N ASP A 20 -5.72 9.03 5.22
CA ASP A 20 -5.08 10.14 5.90
C ASP A 20 -3.72 9.75 6.46
N VAL A 21 -3.55 8.49 6.86
CA VAL A 21 -2.26 8.01 7.31
C VAL A 21 -1.29 7.98 6.13
N LEU A 22 -1.72 7.44 5.00
CA LEU A 22 -0.86 7.37 3.82
C LEU A 22 -0.47 8.75 3.33
N ASN A 23 -1.41 9.69 3.34
CA ASN A 23 -1.16 11.00 2.77
C ASN A 23 -0.20 11.84 3.58
N ARG A 24 0.03 11.50 4.84
CA ARG A 24 0.97 12.28 5.65
C ARG A 24 2.40 11.75 5.55
N LEU A 25 2.61 10.62 4.90
CA LEU A 25 3.94 10.04 4.79
C LEU A 25 4.81 10.85 3.83
N ALA A 26 6.05 11.07 4.23
CA ALA A 26 7.05 11.67 3.36
C ALA A 26 7.86 10.55 2.73
N VAL A 27 7.89 10.49 1.39
CA VAL A 27 8.52 9.41 0.65
C VAL A 27 9.56 9.99 -0.27
N SER A 28 10.81 9.55 -0.11
CA SER A 28 11.89 10.01 -0.98
C SER A 28 12.04 9.09 -2.18
N GLU A 29 12.74 9.56 -3.19
CA GLU A 29 12.98 8.76 -4.38
C GLU A 29 13.91 7.59 -4.09
N SER A 30 14.67 7.66 -3.03
CA SER A 30 15.56 6.58 -2.66
C SER A 30 14.89 5.49 -1.85
N GLY A 31 13.61 5.65 -1.54
CA GLY A 31 12.88 4.64 -0.79
C GLY A 31 12.83 4.89 0.70
N PHE A 32 13.25 6.04 1.16
CA PHE A 32 13.15 6.40 2.57
C PHE A 32 11.75 6.94 2.84
N VAL A 33 11.10 6.42 3.87
CA VAL A 33 9.75 6.80 4.24
C VAL A 33 9.75 7.31 5.67
N PHE A 34 9.13 8.45 5.90
CA PHE A 34 9.06 9.06 7.22
C PHE A 34 7.63 9.42 7.54
N ASP A 35 7.18 9.06 8.74
CA ASP A 35 5.86 9.43 9.23
C ASP A 35 6.03 10.53 10.28
N PRO A 36 5.76 11.79 9.94
CA PRO A 36 5.99 12.88 10.86
C PRO A 36 5.07 12.84 12.09
N ALA A 37 3.94 12.17 11.99
CA ALA A 37 3.02 12.11 13.13
C ALA A 37 3.53 11.18 14.21
N SER A 38 4.13 10.05 13.85
CA SER A 38 4.64 9.09 14.81
C SER A 38 6.13 9.19 15.02
N GLY A 39 6.84 9.82 14.10
CA GLY A 39 8.30 9.86 14.13
C GLY A 39 8.95 8.62 13.58
N HIS A 40 8.17 7.63 13.15
CA HIS A 40 8.74 6.40 12.60
C HIS A 40 9.31 6.63 11.22
N ASN A 41 10.38 5.91 10.92
CA ASN A 41 10.94 5.94 9.58
C ASN A 41 11.38 4.53 9.22
N PHE A 42 11.40 4.27 7.92
CA PHE A 42 11.84 2.97 7.42
C PHE A 42 12.19 3.14 5.95
N THR A 43 12.78 2.10 5.36
CA THR A 43 13.12 2.14 3.94
C THR A 43 12.39 1.02 3.23
N VAL A 44 12.14 1.24 1.94
CA VAL A 44 11.54 0.22 1.09
C VAL A 44 12.47 0.01 -0.10
N ASN A 45 12.43 -1.20 -0.67
CA ASN A 45 13.22 -1.46 -1.86
C ASN A 45 12.49 -0.87 -3.07
N GLU A 46 13.07 -1.08 -4.24
CA GLU A 46 12.56 -0.48 -5.47
C GLU A 46 11.12 -0.90 -5.74
N THR A 47 10.83 -2.18 -5.61
CA THR A 47 9.48 -2.69 -5.81
C THR A 47 8.52 -2.10 -4.79
N GLY A 48 8.95 -2.03 -3.54
CA GLY A 48 8.13 -1.44 -2.48
C GLY A 48 7.83 0.03 -2.73
N LEU A 49 8.79 0.75 -3.30
CA LEU A 49 8.59 2.16 -3.60
C LEU A 49 7.53 2.34 -4.67
N VAL A 50 7.56 1.52 -5.72
CA VAL A 50 6.53 1.55 -6.76
C VAL A 50 5.17 1.28 -6.15
N LEU A 51 5.10 0.25 -5.31
CA LEU A 51 3.86 -0.14 -4.68
C LEU A 51 3.32 0.96 -3.77
N LEU A 52 4.19 1.57 -2.97
CA LEU A 52 3.78 2.64 -2.08
C LEU A 52 3.24 3.84 -2.86
N ARG A 53 3.86 4.17 -3.97
CA ARG A 53 3.39 5.28 -4.78
C ARG A 53 2.02 5.01 -5.39
N LEU A 54 1.75 3.75 -5.76
CA LEU A 54 0.43 3.38 -6.26
C LEU A 54 -0.62 3.50 -5.16
N LEU A 55 -0.26 3.12 -3.93
CA LEU A 55 -1.16 3.29 -2.79
C LEU A 55 -1.46 4.76 -2.54
N LEU A 56 -0.45 5.61 -2.67
CA LEU A 56 -0.63 7.04 -2.46
C LEU A 56 -1.52 7.68 -3.53
N LYS A 57 -1.60 7.05 -4.70
CA LYS A 57 -2.50 7.50 -5.75
C LYS A 57 -3.90 6.92 -5.59
N GLU A 58 -4.14 6.24 -4.48
CA GLU A 58 -5.44 5.66 -4.16
C GLU A 58 -5.90 4.62 -5.17
N GLN A 59 -4.95 3.87 -5.70
CA GLN A 59 -5.28 2.77 -6.58
C GLN A 59 -5.86 1.62 -5.77
N ARG A 60 -6.82 0.91 -6.37
CA ARG A 60 -7.38 -0.25 -5.71
C ARG A 60 -6.46 -1.45 -5.89
N LEU A 61 -6.65 -2.46 -5.07
CA LEU A 61 -5.79 -3.63 -5.07
C LEU A 61 -5.73 -4.29 -6.45
N ASP A 62 -6.87 -4.46 -7.10
CA ASP A 62 -6.88 -5.11 -8.41
C ASP A 62 -6.15 -4.28 -9.45
N GLN A 63 -6.21 -2.95 -9.33
CA GLN A 63 -5.48 -2.07 -10.25
C GLN A 63 -3.98 -2.16 -9.99
N ILE A 64 -3.59 -2.21 -8.73
CA ILE A 64 -2.18 -2.33 -8.37
C ILE A 64 -1.62 -3.64 -8.91
N LEU A 65 -2.34 -4.74 -8.71
CA LEU A 65 -1.89 -6.03 -9.20
C LEU A 65 -1.77 -6.05 -10.72
N GLY A 66 -2.71 -5.40 -11.40
CA GLY A 66 -2.65 -5.32 -12.85
C GLY A 66 -1.43 -4.58 -13.34
N ILE A 67 -1.09 -3.48 -12.68
CA ILE A 67 0.09 -2.68 -13.04
C ILE A 67 1.36 -3.47 -12.79
N LEU A 68 1.44 -4.13 -11.64
CA LEU A 68 2.66 -4.86 -11.29
C LEU A 68 2.87 -6.07 -12.20
N ARG A 69 1.80 -6.70 -12.66
CA ARG A 69 1.93 -7.81 -13.58
C ARG A 69 2.52 -7.38 -14.91
N LYS A 70 2.28 -6.14 -15.30
CA LYS A 70 2.85 -5.60 -16.52
C LYS A 70 4.30 -5.16 -16.33
N GLU A 71 4.61 -4.67 -15.13
CA GLU A 71 5.93 -4.13 -14.85
C GLU A 71 6.95 -5.21 -14.50
N PHE A 72 6.51 -6.26 -13.85
CA PHE A 72 7.42 -7.28 -13.34
C PHE A 72 7.08 -8.63 -13.92
N ASP A 73 8.11 -9.34 -14.38
CA ASP A 73 7.95 -10.66 -14.97
C ASP A 73 8.02 -11.69 -13.87
N ALA A 74 6.91 -11.90 -13.20
CA ALA A 74 6.85 -12.82 -12.08
C ALA A 74 5.47 -13.50 -12.06
N ASP A 75 5.39 -14.61 -11.32
CA ASP A 75 4.13 -15.33 -11.19
C ASP A 75 3.09 -14.44 -10.52
N PRO A 76 1.89 -14.31 -11.09
CA PRO A 76 0.85 -13.46 -10.48
C PRO A 76 0.54 -13.80 -9.03
N ARG A 77 0.65 -15.07 -8.64
CA ARG A 77 0.39 -15.44 -7.25
C ARG A 77 1.47 -14.90 -6.32
N ASP A 78 2.72 -14.91 -6.80
CA ASP A 78 3.82 -14.37 -6.00
C ASP A 78 3.68 -12.86 -5.86
N ILE A 79 3.27 -12.19 -6.93
CA ILE A 79 3.05 -10.75 -6.90
C ILE A 79 1.96 -10.43 -5.88
N GLU A 80 0.86 -11.14 -5.92
CA GLU A 80 -0.25 -10.88 -5.00
C GLU A 80 0.18 -11.10 -3.56
N ARG A 81 0.88 -12.20 -3.29
CA ARG A 81 1.35 -12.49 -1.93
C ARG A 81 2.29 -11.40 -1.45
N ASP A 82 3.23 -10.98 -2.29
CA ASP A 82 4.20 -9.97 -1.89
C ASP A 82 3.54 -8.63 -1.65
N VAL A 83 2.54 -8.27 -2.46
CA VAL A 83 1.80 -7.03 -2.29
C VAL A 83 1.08 -7.04 -0.95
N ILE A 84 0.39 -8.12 -0.63
CA ILE A 84 -0.37 -8.22 0.61
C ILE A 84 0.58 -8.17 1.81
N GLU A 85 1.71 -8.85 1.73
CA GLU A 85 2.69 -8.82 2.81
C GLU A 85 3.25 -7.42 3.00
N PHE A 86 3.51 -6.72 1.91
CA PHE A 86 4.03 -5.36 1.99
C PHE A 86 3.01 -4.43 2.65
N ILE A 87 1.75 -4.53 2.24
CA ILE A 87 0.71 -3.66 2.80
C ILE A 87 0.52 -3.93 4.27
N SER A 88 0.56 -5.20 4.68
CA SER A 88 0.42 -5.56 6.09
C SER A 88 1.57 -4.99 6.90
N ALA A 89 2.80 -5.11 6.39
CA ALA A 89 3.96 -4.56 7.07
C ALA A 89 3.88 -3.05 7.16
N LEU A 90 3.39 -2.41 6.09
CA LEU A 90 3.23 -0.97 6.09
C LEU A 90 2.25 -0.52 7.16
N ARG A 91 1.11 -1.21 7.28
CA ARG A 91 0.13 -0.87 8.31
C ARG A 91 0.74 -0.91 9.71
N GLU A 92 1.56 -1.92 9.97
CA GLU A 92 2.19 -2.05 11.28
C GLU A 92 3.19 -0.94 11.53
N ASN A 93 3.90 -0.53 10.48
CA ASN A 93 4.95 0.47 10.64
C ASN A 93 4.42 1.90 10.74
N VAL A 94 3.28 2.18 10.13
CA VAL A 94 2.73 3.54 10.21
C VAL A 94 1.87 3.73 11.46
N GLY A 95 1.65 2.67 12.21
CA GLY A 95 1.01 2.79 13.51
C GLY A 95 -0.37 3.39 13.43
N ALA A 96 -1.19 2.85 12.65
CA ALA A 96 -2.52 3.39 12.39
C ALA A 96 -3.31 3.76 13.64
#